data_7afade723e95c6b2d1b049f83d21a2cd
#
_entry.id   7afade723e95c6b2d1b049f83d21a2cd
#
_cell.length_a   1.000
_cell.length_b   1.000
_cell.length_c   1.000
_cell.angle_alpha   90.00
_cell.angle_beta   90.00
_cell.angle_gamma   90.00
#
_symmetry.space_group_name_H-M   'P 1'
#
loop_
_entity.id
_entity.type
_entity.pdbx_description
1 polymer ?
#
loop_
_entity_poly.entity_id
_entity_poly.type
_entity_poly.pdbx_seq_one_letter_code
_entity_poly.pdbx_strand_id
1 'polypeptide(L)'
;MDPFAISLAIVSGICLGTGLLHLLLGLRRQGTDMKHLTFGLFAVAYGGAVLTGLLMYRAAALPHYLTADRWSGVFVAATHIFLIWFVAIYTDVQPLPVLGLLTALFATLMAAHVSRSTLIHGEIMGITLVTLPWGEQIAFLDAAESTWELVFFFTQLLTIAFLFYACIRQFRRGERGEALTLGIGLFLFVATIVFDFLVESGAVDFVLASDFGFLPLAIVMSIKLSNDVLRTEEELARYRRELE
;
A
#
# COMPACT_ATOMS: atom_id res chain seq x y z
N MET A 1 0.80 25.96 -9.51
CA MET A 1 0.91 24.77 -8.62
C MET A 1 0.42 23.59 -9.43
N ASP A 2 1.22 22.55 -9.49
CA ASP A 2 0.99 21.39 -10.35
C ASP A 2 -0.14 20.52 -9.75
N PRO A 3 -1.29 20.36 -10.43
CA PRO A 3 -2.47 19.68 -9.86
C PRO A 3 -2.19 18.24 -9.44
N PHE A 4 -1.37 17.52 -10.20
CA PHE A 4 -1.01 16.16 -9.90
C PHE A 4 -0.15 16.07 -8.62
N ALA A 5 0.86 16.93 -8.49
CA ALA A 5 1.68 17.01 -7.29
C ALA A 5 0.86 17.33 -6.02
N ILE A 6 -0.13 18.21 -6.14
CA ILE A 6 -1.05 18.53 -5.03
C ILE A 6 -1.88 17.31 -4.66
N SER A 7 -2.42 16.57 -5.65
CA SER A 7 -3.24 15.38 -5.38
C SER A 7 -2.45 14.29 -4.66
N LEU A 8 -1.20 14.02 -5.07
CA LEU A 8 -0.32 13.08 -4.38
C LEU A 8 0.02 13.52 -2.96
N ALA A 9 0.29 14.82 -2.74
CA ALA A 9 0.56 15.35 -1.40
C ALA A 9 -0.66 15.19 -0.48
N ILE A 10 -1.89 15.40 -0.99
CA ILE A 10 -3.13 15.20 -0.25
C ILE A 10 -3.30 13.71 0.09
N VAL A 11 -3.13 12.80 -0.87
CA VAL A 11 -3.23 11.34 -0.65
C VAL A 11 -2.23 10.89 0.42
N SER A 12 -0.96 11.30 0.29
CA SER A 12 0.07 11.00 1.27
C SER A 12 -0.32 11.52 2.66
N GLY A 13 -0.78 12.79 2.77
CA GLY A 13 -1.21 13.39 4.03
C GLY A 13 -2.37 12.66 4.69
N ILE A 14 -3.39 12.26 3.91
CA ILE A 14 -4.52 11.46 4.41
C ILE A 14 -4.03 10.12 4.95
N CYS A 15 -3.19 9.41 4.19
CA CYS A 15 -2.69 8.10 4.58
C CYS A 15 -1.80 8.16 5.83
N LEU A 16 -0.87 9.14 5.90
CA LEU A 16 -0.02 9.35 7.08
C LEU A 16 -0.86 9.71 8.32
N GLY A 17 -1.82 10.63 8.19
CA GLY A 17 -2.70 11.04 9.29
C GLY A 17 -3.56 9.88 9.79
N THR A 18 -4.19 9.14 8.88
CA THR A 18 -4.97 7.94 9.18
C THR A 18 -4.10 6.87 9.84
N GLY A 19 -2.91 6.62 9.29
CA GLY A 19 -1.99 5.63 9.83
C GLY A 19 -1.55 5.96 11.25
N LEU A 20 -1.16 7.21 11.51
CA LEU A 20 -0.79 7.68 12.85
C LEU A 20 -1.94 7.55 13.84
N LEU A 21 -3.17 7.91 13.45
CA LEU A 21 -4.36 7.72 14.29
C LEU A 21 -4.53 6.27 14.71
N HIS A 22 -4.47 5.34 13.76
CA HIS A 22 -4.63 3.90 14.05
C HIS A 22 -3.47 3.33 14.86
N LEU A 23 -2.23 3.79 14.66
CA LEU A 23 -1.10 3.43 15.53
C LEU A 23 -1.34 3.89 16.97
N LEU A 24 -1.79 5.13 17.19
CA LEU A 24 -2.11 5.64 18.51
C LEU A 24 -3.23 4.84 19.19
N LEU A 25 -4.30 4.48 18.43
CA LEU A 25 -5.39 3.65 18.96
C LEU A 25 -4.90 2.25 19.33
N GLY A 26 -4.09 1.61 18.49
CA GLY A 26 -3.54 0.28 18.78
C GLY A 26 -2.59 0.27 19.97
N LEU A 27 -1.74 1.28 20.11
CA LEU A 27 -0.82 1.41 21.25
C LEU A 27 -1.57 1.71 22.56
N ARG A 28 -2.60 2.59 22.54
CA ARG A 28 -3.39 2.95 23.73
C ARG A 28 -4.12 1.74 24.33
N ARG A 29 -4.49 0.76 23.52
CA ARG A 29 -5.11 -0.50 23.93
C ARG A 29 -4.09 -1.54 24.39
N GLN A 30 -2.93 -1.12 24.91
CA GLN A 30 -1.82 -1.96 25.40
C GLN A 30 -1.22 -2.90 24.34
N GLY A 31 -1.27 -2.51 23.09
CA GLY A 31 -0.71 -3.31 21.98
C GLY A 31 -1.48 -4.59 21.66
N THR A 32 -2.67 -4.80 22.28
CA THR A 32 -3.49 -6.01 22.06
C THR A 32 -4.30 -5.95 20.76
N ASP A 33 -4.53 -4.74 20.23
CA ASP A 33 -5.30 -4.56 19.00
C ASP A 33 -4.42 -4.56 17.76
N MET A 34 -3.98 -5.76 17.38
CA MET A 34 -3.09 -5.97 16.23
C MET A 34 -3.69 -5.50 14.90
N LYS A 35 -5.04 -5.44 14.77
CA LYS A 35 -5.71 -4.94 13.55
C LYS A 35 -5.39 -3.47 13.35
N HIS A 36 -5.50 -2.66 14.40
CA HIS A 36 -5.17 -1.23 14.35
C HIS A 36 -3.68 -0.99 14.10
N LEU A 37 -2.79 -1.74 14.77
CA LEU A 37 -1.35 -1.59 14.60
C LEU A 37 -0.91 -1.92 13.18
N THR A 38 -1.32 -3.07 12.64
CA THR A 38 -0.93 -3.49 11.29
C THR A 38 -1.53 -2.60 10.21
N PHE A 39 -2.79 -2.16 10.39
CA PHE A 39 -3.41 -1.19 9.48
C PHE A 39 -2.71 0.17 9.55
N GLY A 40 -2.36 0.65 10.74
CA GLY A 40 -1.64 1.90 10.92
C GLY A 40 -0.26 1.87 10.25
N LEU A 41 0.50 0.79 10.42
CA LEU A 41 1.80 0.59 9.75
C LEU A 41 1.65 0.53 8.23
N PHE A 42 0.64 -0.18 7.74
CA PHE A 42 0.29 -0.23 6.32
C PHE A 42 0.02 1.17 5.76
N ALA A 43 -0.85 1.95 6.41
CA ALA A 43 -1.23 3.28 5.94
C ALA A 43 -0.04 4.28 5.98
N VAL A 44 0.81 4.21 7.01
CA VAL A 44 2.04 5.03 7.09
C VAL A 44 3.02 4.66 5.99
N ALA A 45 3.25 3.36 5.76
CA ALA A 45 4.15 2.89 4.70
C ALA A 45 3.66 3.33 3.32
N TYR A 46 2.36 3.18 3.04
CA TYR A 46 1.78 3.64 1.79
C TYR A 46 1.85 5.16 1.62
N GLY A 47 1.54 5.94 2.66
CA GLY A 47 1.72 7.39 2.62
C GLY A 47 3.17 7.81 2.33
N GLY A 48 4.14 7.05 2.87
CA GLY A 48 5.56 7.22 2.56
C GLY A 48 5.89 6.89 1.10
N ALA A 49 5.30 5.80 0.54
CA ALA A 49 5.47 5.43 -0.86
C ALA A 49 4.96 6.53 -1.81
N VAL A 50 3.74 7.06 -1.56
CA VAL A 50 3.17 8.15 -2.36
C VAL A 50 4.01 9.43 -2.24
N LEU A 51 4.52 9.76 -1.05
CA LEU A 51 5.38 10.94 -0.86
C LEU A 51 6.69 10.80 -1.63
N THR A 52 7.31 9.63 -1.59
CA THR A 52 8.56 9.39 -2.33
C THR A 52 8.31 9.32 -3.84
N GLY A 53 7.18 8.77 -4.29
CA GLY A 53 6.71 8.84 -5.67
C GLY A 53 6.58 10.29 -6.16
N LEU A 54 5.97 11.16 -5.36
CA LEU A 54 5.91 12.61 -5.68
C LEU A 54 7.30 13.22 -5.85
N LEU A 55 8.28 12.84 -5.02
CA LEU A 55 9.65 13.32 -5.14
C LEU A 55 10.35 12.79 -6.40
N MET A 56 10.04 11.55 -6.82
CA MET A 56 10.52 10.98 -8.08
C MET A 56 9.97 11.75 -9.27
N TYR A 57 8.66 11.94 -9.35
CA TYR A 57 8.01 12.66 -10.46
C TYR A 57 8.51 14.11 -10.62
N ARG A 58 8.96 14.74 -9.54
CA ARG A 58 9.50 16.11 -9.54
C ARG A 58 11.02 16.18 -9.62
N ALA A 59 11.70 15.07 -9.79
CA ALA A 59 13.16 15.06 -9.83
C ALA A 59 13.69 15.78 -11.09
N ALA A 60 14.47 16.84 -10.87
CA ALA A 60 15.13 17.59 -11.95
C ALA A 60 16.44 16.94 -12.40
N ALA A 61 16.96 15.94 -11.67
CA ALA A 61 18.23 15.29 -11.96
C ALA A 61 18.21 13.84 -11.51
N LEU A 62 18.91 12.98 -12.25
CA LEU A 62 19.00 11.54 -11.99
C LEU A 62 19.38 11.18 -10.54
N PRO A 63 20.35 11.80 -9.87
CA PRO A 63 20.69 11.47 -8.48
C PRO A 63 19.53 11.70 -7.50
N HIS A 64 18.72 12.74 -7.71
CA HIS A 64 17.53 13.02 -6.89
C HIS A 64 16.45 11.97 -7.12
N TYR A 65 16.22 11.60 -8.41
CA TYR A 65 15.31 10.53 -8.78
C TYR A 65 15.69 9.22 -8.08
N LEU A 66 16.94 8.76 -8.24
CA LEU A 66 17.41 7.50 -7.68
C LEU A 66 17.38 7.48 -6.14
N THR A 67 17.55 8.64 -5.50
CA THR A 67 17.40 8.73 -4.03
C THR A 67 15.93 8.55 -3.62
N ALA A 68 15.01 9.19 -4.31
CA ALA A 68 13.58 9.06 -4.06
C ALA A 68 13.07 7.65 -4.40
N ASP A 69 13.51 7.07 -5.51
CA ASP A 69 13.22 5.71 -5.96
C ASP A 69 13.63 4.66 -4.92
N ARG A 70 14.84 4.78 -4.37
CA ARG A 70 15.32 3.89 -3.30
C ARG A 70 14.35 3.86 -2.12
N TRP A 71 13.93 5.02 -1.64
CA TRP A 71 12.99 5.10 -0.51
C TRP A 71 11.56 4.68 -0.91
N SER A 72 11.15 4.97 -2.15
CA SER A 72 9.89 4.48 -2.69
C SER A 72 9.83 2.96 -2.65
N GLY A 73 10.84 2.26 -3.14
CA GLY A 73 10.91 0.81 -3.10
C GLY A 73 10.88 0.23 -1.67
N VAL A 74 11.55 0.90 -0.71
CA VAL A 74 11.46 0.52 0.70
C VAL A 74 10.04 0.64 1.23
N PHE A 75 9.37 1.76 0.98
CA PHE A 75 8.01 1.99 1.45
C PHE A 75 6.99 1.11 0.73
N VAL A 76 7.15 0.86 -0.57
CA VAL A 76 6.30 -0.07 -1.34
C VAL A 76 6.40 -1.48 -0.77
N ALA A 77 7.62 -1.99 -0.52
CA ALA A 77 7.81 -3.31 0.07
C ALA A 77 7.21 -3.38 1.49
N ALA A 78 7.42 -2.35 2.33
CA ALA A 78 6.82 -2.25 3.66
C ALA A 78 5.28 -2.24 3.59
N THR A 79 4.70 -1.50 2.63
CA THR A 79 3.25 -1.45 2.39
C THR A 79 2.70 -2.85 2.16
N HIS A 80 3.34 -3.65 1.31
CA HIS A 80 2.89 -5.01 1.02
C HIS A 80 3.05 -5.94 2.22
N ILE A 81 4.17 -5.87 2.95
CA ILE A 81 4.37 -6.65 4.18
C ILE A 81 3.24 -6.34 5.18
N PHE A 82 2.96 -5.08 5.45
CA PHE A 82 1.92 -4.73 6.43
C PHE A 82 0.52 -5.01 5.92
N LEU A 83 0.25 -4.90 4.61
CA LEU A 83 -1.03 -5.26 4.00
C LEU A 83 -1.33 -6.75 4.16
N ILE A 84 -0.39 -7.64 3.85
CA ILE A 84 -0.61 -9.09 3.97
C ILE A 84 -0.85 -9.50 5.43
N TRP A 85 -0.11 -8.92 6.38
CA TRP A 85 -0.33 -9.17 7.79
C TRP A 85 -1.64 -8.56 8.30
N PHE A 86 -1.99 -7.35 7.87
CA PHE A 86 -3.27 -6.74 8.19
C PHE A 86 -4.43 -7.63 7.71
N VAL A 87 -4.43 -8.04 6.45
CA VAL A 87 -5.49 -8.90 5.89
C VAL A 87 -5.54 -10.24 6.61
N ALA A 88 -4.39 -10.86 6.89
CA ALA A 88 -4.32 -12.12 7.63
C ALA A 88 -4.96 -12.03 9.02
N ILE A 89 -4.69 -10.94 9.76
CA ILE A 89 -5.23 -10.70 11.10
C ILE A 89 -6.70 -10.29 11.03
N TYR A 90 -7.07 -9.46 10.06
CA TYR A 90 -8.43 -8.97 9.90
C TYR A 90 -9.41 -10.11 9.54
N THR A 91 -9.00 -11.02 8.64
CA THR A 91 -9.82 -12.13 8.16
C THR A 91 -9.68 -13.40 9.01
N ASP A 92 -8.82 -13.40 10.02
CA ASP A 92 -8.43 -14.59 10.79
C ASP A 92 -7.98 -15.76 9.88
N VAL A 93 -7.22 -15.44 8.81
CA VAL A 93 -6.68 -16.41 7.85
C VAL A 93 -5.17 -16.30 7.86
N GLN A 94 -4.50 -17.13 8.67
CA GLN A 94 -3.07 -17.04 8.93
C GLN A 94 -2.30 -18.29 8.47
N PRO A 95 -2.13 -18.53 7.17
CA PRO A 95 -1.26 -19.58 6.67
C PRO A 95 0.21 -19.15 6.85
N LEU A 96 0.77 -19.37 8.04
CA LEU A 96 2.11 -18.90 8.44
C LEU A 96 3.22 -19.18 7.41
N PRO A 97 3.28 -20.34 6.72
CA PRO A 97 4.29 -20.54 5.68
C PRO A 97 4.17 -19.57 4.50
N VAL A 98 2.94 -19.27 4.07
CA VAL A 98 2.67 -18.33 2.96
C VAL A 98 3.03 -16.91 3.39
N LEU A 99 2.58 -16.50 4.59
CA LEU A 99 2.89 -15.18 5.15
C LEU A 99 4.41 -15.00 5.32
N GLY A 100 5.10 -16.02 5.84
CA GLY A 100 6.55 -16.01 5.99
C GLY A 100 7.26 -15.88 4.64
N LEU A 101 6.84 -16.65 3.63
CA LEU A 101 7.40 -16.57 2.28
C LEU A 101 7.22 -15.19 1.66
N LEU A 102 5.99 -14.65 1.65
CA LEU A 102 5.70 -13.33 1.10
C LEU A 102 6.48 -12.22 1.84
N THR A 103 6.52 -12.29 3.18
CA THR A 103 7.32 -11.36 3.99
C THR A 103 8.79 -11.42 3.63
N ALA A 104 9.37 -12.62 3.47
CA ALA A 104 10.76 -12.80 3.10
C ALA A 104 11.06 -12.25 1.70
N LEU A 105 10.18 -12.48 0.72
CA LEU A 105 10.33 -11.95 -0.64
C LEU A 105 10.33 -10.41 -0.64
N PHE A 106 9.35 -9.77 0.01
CA PHE A 106 9.33 -8.30 0.09
C PHE A 106 10.48 -7.73 0.93
N ALA A 107 10.89 -8.40 2.00
CA ALA A 107 12.07 -7.99 2.77
C ALA A 107 13.37 -8.07 1.93
N THR A 108 13.48 -9.07 1.05
CA THR A 108 14.59 -9.19 0.11
C THR A 108 14.57 -8.07 -0.93
N LEU A 109 13.40 -7.75 -1.50
CA LEU A 109 13.23 -6.60 -2.40
C LEU A 109 13.58 -5.28 -1.69
N MET A 110 13.12 -5.08 -0.45
CA MET A 110 13.47 -3.92 0.37
C MET A 110 14.99 -3.82 0.58
N ALA A 111 15.65 -4.92 0.93
CA ALA A 111 17.10 -4.95 1.11
C ALA A 111 17.86 -4.66 -0.19
N ALA A 112 17.35 -5.12 -1.33
CA ALA A 112 17.92 -4.81 -2.65
C ALA A 112 17.82 -3.31 -2.95
N HIS A 113 16.68 -2.64 -2.71
CA HIS A 113 16.53 -1.19 -2.85
C HIS A 113 17.48 -0.40 -1.96
N VAL A 114 17.66 -0.81 -0.69
CA VAL A 114 18.59 -0.15 0.22
C VAL A 114 20.04 -0.32 -0.23
N SER A 115 20.41 -1.50 -0.72
CA SER A 115 21.80 -1.84 -1.03
C SER A 115 22.33 -1.12 -2.27
N ARG A 116 21.59 -1.20 -3.39
CA ARG A 116 21.93 -0.52 -4.65
C ARG A 116 20.68 -0.37 -5.51
N SER A 117 20.29 0.86 -5.85
CA SER A 117 19.23 1.12 -6.84
C SER A 117 19.50 0.45 -8.20
N THR A 118 20.77 0.37 -8.62
CA THR A 118 21.21 -0.31 -9.86
C THR A 118 21.05 -1.84 -9.84
N LEU A 119 20.70 -2.46 -8.70
CA LEU A 119 20.35 -3.89 -8.68
C LEU A 119 18.92 -4.12 -9.13
N ILE A 120 18.03 -3.21 -8.81
CA ILE A 120 16.59 -3.31 -9.11
C ILE A 120 16.36 -2.95 -10.58
N HIS A 121 16.95 -1.86 -11.04
CA HIS A 121 16.90 -1.44 -12.44
C HIS A 121 18.07 -2.06 -13.22
N GLY A 122 17.86 -2.37 -14.47
CA GLY A 122 18.92 -2.77 -15.37
C GLY A 122 19.89 -1.60 -15.67
N GLU A 123 20.37 -1.50 -16.89
CA GLU A 123 21.21 -0.38 -17.30
C GLU A 123 20.38 0.91 -17.30
N ILE A 124 20.79 1.89 -16.47
CA ILE A 124 20.12 3.19 -16.34
C ILE A 124 20.65 4.12 -17.42
N MET A 125 19.77 4.53 -18.33
CA MET A 125 20.09 5.46 -19.42
C MET A 125 19.91 6.93 -19.01
N GLY A 126 18.94 7.21 -18.10
CA GLY A 126 18.67 8.57 -17.64
C GLY A 126 17.29 8.75 -17.04
N ILE A 127 16.79 9.98 -17.10
CA ILE A 127 15.40 10.32 -16.82
C ILE A 127 14.78 10.95 -18.07
N THR A 128 13.56 10.57 -18.40
CA THR A 128 12.74 11.17 -19.43
C THR A 128 11.63 12.00 -18.81
N LEU A 129 11.30 13.14 -19.46
CA LEU A 129 10.18 13.98 -19.02
C LEU A 129 8.95 13.67 -19.89
N VAL A 130 7.88 13.23 -19.25
CA VAL A 130 6.60 13.00 -19.89
C VAL A 130 5.66 14.16 -19.59
N THR A 131 5.04 14.72 -20.63
CA THR A 131 4.06 15.81 -20.48
C THR A 131 2.66 15.21 -20.36
N LEU A 132 2.02 15.44 -19.23
CA LEU A 132 0.66 14.99 -18.95
C LEU A 132 -0.37 15.78 -19.79
N PRO A 133 -1.59 15.24 -19.99
CA PRO A 133 -2.61 15.88 -20.83
C PRO A 133 -2.98 17.32 -20.44
N TRP A 134 -2.74 17.71 -19.19
CA TRP A 134 -2.96 19.07 -18.68
C TRP A 134 -1.70 19.96 -18.65
N GLY A 135 -0.59 19.51 -19.28
CA GLY A 135 0.63 20.29 -19.48
C GLY A 135 1.68 20.18 -18.37
N GLU A 136 1.43 19.46 -17.29
CA GLU A 136 2.40 19.18 -16.23
C GLU A 136 3.44 18.17 -16.72
N GLN A 137 4.72 18.39 -16.36
CA GLN A 137 5.80 17.47 -16.70
C GLN A 137 6.20 16.64 -15.49
N ILE A 138 6.31 15.33 -15.69
CA ILE A 138 6.78 14.38 -14.69
C ILE A 138 7.98 13.59 -15.19
N ALA A 139 8.89 13.24 -14.27
CA ALA A 139 10.09 12.48 -14.57
C ALA A 139 9.81 10.97 -14.47
N PHE A 140 10.29 10.22 -15.44
CA PHE A 140 10.34 8.75 -15.43
C PHE A 140 11.79 8.28 -15.61
N LEU A 141 12.11 7.15 -15.00
CA LEU A 141 13.40 6.51 -15.21
C LEU A 141 13.43 5.82 -16.56
N ASP A 142 14.48 6.09 -17.32
CA ASP A 142 14.80 5.37 -18.54
C ASP A 142 15.86 4.33 -18.19
N ALA A 143 15.44 3.06 -18.10
CA ALA A 143 16.28 1.95 -17.69
C ALA A 143 15.87 0.66 -18.44
N ALA A 144 16.81 -0.24 -18.65
CA ALA A 144 16.52 -1.55 -19.18
C ALA A 144 15.78 -2.43 -18.15
N GLU A 145 14.96 -3.37 -18.62
CA GLU A 145 14.29 -4.35 -17.76
C GLU A 145 15.29 -5.18 -16.95
N SER A 146 14.93 -5.51 -15.72
CA SER A 146 15.76 -6.31 -14.83
C SER A 146 15.07 -7.59 -14.36
N THR A 147 15.87 -8.58 -13.93
CA THR A 147 15.34 -9.80 -13.33
C THR A 147 14.58 -9.52 -12.04
N TRP A 148 14.89 -8.43 -11.32
CA TRP A 148 14.22 -8.05 -10.09
C TRP A 148 12.78 -7.57 -10.30
N GLU A 149 12.50 -6.96 -11.46
CA GLU A 149 11.13 -6.60 -11.86
C GLU A 149 10.27 -7.85 -12.02
N LEU A 150 10.81 -8.92 -12.62
CA LEU A 150 10.11 -10.20 -12.69
C LEU A 150 9.86 -10.80 -11.29
N VAL A 151 10.85 -10.74 -10.39
CA VAL A 151 10.68 -11.19 -9.00
C VAL A 151 9.58 -10.39 -8.30
N PHE A 152 9.57 -9.07 -8.47
CA PHE A 152 8.53 -8.20 -7.93
C PHE A 152 7.16 -8.58 -8.49
N PHE A 153 7.05 -8.73 -9.81
CA PHE A 153 5.80 -9.09 -10.48
C PHE A 153 5.22 -10.42 -9.97
N PHE A 154 6.05 -11.48 -9.90
CA PHE A 154 5.59 -12.77 -9.36
C PHE A 154 5.22 -12.69 -7.87
N THR A 155 5.95 -11.93 -7.08
CA THR A 155 5.62 -11.71 -5.66
C THR A 155 4.28 -10.99 -5.53
N GLN A 156 4.01 -10.03 -6.41
CA GLN A 156 2.74 -9.30 -6.47
C GLN A 156 1.57 -10.22 -6.83
N LEU A 157 1.73 -11.10 -7.83
CA LEU A 157 0.71 -12.10 -8.19
C LEU A 157 0.38 -13.04 -7.03
N LEU A 158 1.40 -13.53 -6.33
CA LEU A 158 1.20 -14.38 -5.14
C LEU A 158 0.48 -13.63 -4.03
N THR A 159 0.81 -12.36 -3.85
CA THR A 159 0.13 -11.48 -2.87
C THR A 159 -1.33 -11.32 -3.22
N ILE A 160 -1.66 -10.96 -4.45
CA ILE A 160 -3.04 -10.83 -4.94
C ILE A 160 -3.81 -12.14 -4.72
N ALA A 161 -3.22 -13.28 -5.07
CA ALA A 161 -3.83 -14.60 -4.87
C ALA A 161 -4.13 -14.86 -3.38
N PHE A 162 -3.21 -14.53 -2.47
CA PHE A 162 -3.42 -14.64 -1.03
C PHE A 162 -4.54 -13.71 -0.54
N LEU A 163 -4.57 -12.45 -0.97
CA LEU A 163 -5.57 -11.48 -0.56
C LEU A 163 -6.99 -11.94 -0.96
N PHE A 164 -7.16 -12.40 -2.20
CA PHE A 164 -8.46 -12.96 -2.65
C PHE A 164 -8.82 -14.23 -1.92
N TYR A 165 -7.86 -15.15 -1.69
CA TYR A 165 -8.08 -16.34 -0.91
C TYR A 165 -8.59 -16.01 0.50
N ALA A 166 -7.99 -15.06 1.18
CA ALA A 166 -8.39 -14.62 2.52
C ALA A 166 -9.83 -14.06 2.53
N CYS A 167 -10.16 -13.19 1.57
CA CYS A 167 -11.52 -12.64 1.41
C CYS A 167 -12.56 -13.72 1.14
N ILE A 168 -12.29 -14.67 0.23
CA ILE A 168 -13.20 -15.77 -0.11
C ILE A 168 -13.42 -16.65 1.11
N ARG A 169 -12.37 -16.95 1.87
CA ARG A 169 -12.46 -17.76 3.07
C ARG A 169 -13.29 -17.09 4.16
N GLN A 170 -13.10 -15.79 4.38
CA GLN A 170 -13.92 -14.99 5.30
C GLN A 170 -15.39 -14.97 4.88
N PHE A 171 -15.66 -14.73 3.58
CA PHE A 171 -17.01 -14.77 3.04
C PHE A 171 -17.71 -16.11 3.27
N ARG A 172 -17.00 -17.25 3.07
CA ARG A 172 -17.50 -18.60 3.29
C ARG A 172 -17.75 -18.92 4.76
N ARG A 173 -17.10 -18.24 5.70
CA ARG A 173 -17.35 -18.35 7.14
C ARG A 173 -18.62 -17.63 7.59
N GLY A 174 -19.29 -16.89 6.72
CA GLY A 174 -20.52 -16.18 7.01
C GLY A 174 -20.33 -14.68 7.31
N GLU A 175 -19.11 -14.18 7.39
CA GLU A 175 -18.77 -12.76 7.62
C GLU A 175 -18.85 -11.95 6.33
N ARG A 176 -19.99 -12.05 5.64
CA ARG A 176 -20.19 -11.54 4.27
C ARG A 176 -19.98 -10.03 4.16
N GLY A 177 -20.47 -9.24 5.13
CA GLY A 177 -20.35 -7.79 5.11
C GLY A 177 -18.91 -7.33 5.19
N GLU A 178 -18.11 -7.92 6.08
CA GLU A 178 -16.70 -7.61 6.26
C GLU A 178 -15.86 -8.04 5.06
N ALA A 179 -16.11 -9.26 4.57
CA ALA A 179 -15.45 -9.79 3.39
C ALA A 179 -15.73 -8.96 2.13
N LEU A 180 -16.96 -8.47 1.94
CA LEU A 180 -17.32 -7.58 0.82
C LEU A 180 -16.65 -6.21 0.94
N THR A 181 -16.64 -5.63 2.14
CA THR A 181 -15.98 -4.34 2.38
C THR A 181 -14.49 -4.39 2.05
N LEU A 182 -13.79 -5.41 2.55
CA LEU A 182 -12.38 -5.63 2.23
C LEU A 182 -12.18 -5.98 0.74
N GLY A 183 -13.04 -6.86 0.20
CA GLY A 183 -12.96 -7.33 -1.19
C GLY A 183 -13.16 -6.23 -2.22
N ILE A 184 -14.05 -5.27 -2.00
CA ILE A 184 -14.23 -4.09 -2.88
C ILE A 184 -12.96 -3.23 -2.88
N GLY A 185 -12.38 -2.95 -1.70
CA GLY A 185 -11.15 -2.17 -1.61
C GLY A 185 -9.97 -2.85 -2.32
N LEU A 186 -9.84 -4.18 -2.15
CA LEU A 186 -8.80 -4.95 -2.84
C LEU A 186 -9.05 -5.05 -4.35
N PHE A 187 -10.29 -5.17 -4.79
CA PHE A 187 -10.63 -5.18 -6.22
C PHE A 187 -10.24 -3.86 -6.89
N LEU A 188 -10.55 -2.72 -6.25
CA LEU A 188 -10.16 -1.40 -6.76
C LEU A 188 -8.63 -1.28 -6.83
N PHE A 189 -7.92 -1.75 -5.81
CA PHE A 189 -6.46 -1.77 -5.82
C PHE A 189 -5.89 -2.62 -6.97
N VAL A 190 -6.40 -3.84 -7.18
CA VAL A 190 -5.94 -4.69 -8.30
C VAL A 190 -6.25 -4.04 -9.64
N ALA A 191 -7.39 -3.35 -9.77
CA ALA A 191 -7.73 -2.61 -10.99
C ALA A 191 -6.71 -1.51 -11.30
N THR A 192 -6.17 -0.82 -10.27
CA THR A 192 -5.10 0.17 -10.49
C THR A 192 -3.79 -0.48 -10.93
N ILE A 193 -3.40 -1.64 -10.40
CA ILE A 193 -2.22 -2.38 -10.86
C ILE A 193 -2.35 -2.78 -12.33
N VAL A 194 -3.52 -3.27 -12.74
CA VAL A 194 -3.78 -3.61 -14.15
C VAL A 194 -3.69 -2.37 -15.04
N PHE A 195 -4.20 -1.25 -14.58
CA PHE A 195 -4.09 0.02 -15.30
C PHE A 195 -2.64 0.47 -15.44
N ASP A 196 -1.85 0.37 -14.36
CA ASP A 196 -0.42 0.74 -14.38
C ASP A 196 0.36 -0.10 -15.38
N PHE A 197 0.04 -1.40 -15.48
CA PHE A 197 0.63 -2.25 -16.51
C PHE A 197 0.33 -1.75 -17.94
N LEU A 198 -0.86 -1.20 -18.18
CA LEU A 198 -1.20 -0.60 -19.48
C LEU A 198 -0.41 0.70 -19.73
N VAL A 199 -0.15 1.48 -18.68
CA VAL A 199 0.69 2.69 -18.78
C VAL A 199 2.15 2.32 -19.04
N GLU A 200 2.71 1.39 -18.27
CA GLU A 200 4.10 0.93 -18.41
C GLU A 200 4.36 0.26 -19.76
N SER A 201 3.37 -0.46 -20.32
CA SER A 201 3.47 -1.04 -21.67
C SER A 201 3.37 -0.02 -22.79
N GLY A 202 3.14 1.26 -22.49
CA GLY A 202 2.95 2.34 -23.48
C GLY A 202 1.60 2.28 -24.22
N ALA A 203 0.65 1.45 -23.76
CA ALA A 203 -0.69 1.38 -24.33
C ALA A 203 -1.56 2.59 -23.96
N VAL A 204 -1.25 3.25 -22.84
CA VAL A 204 -1.95 4.44 -22.32
C VAL A 204 -0.92 5.44 -21.84
N ASP A 205 -0.94 6.67 -22.36
CA ASP A 205 -0.11 7.77 -21.86
C ASP A 205 -0.80 8.45 -20.66
N PHE A 206 -0.50 7.97 -19.46
CA PHE A 206 -1.08 8.51 -18.24
C PHE A 206 -0.14 8.31 -17.05
N VAL A 207 -0.54 8.79 -15.86
CA VAL A 207 0.16 8.56 -14.60
C VAL A 207 -0.16 7.19 -14.02
N LEU A 208 0.69 6.66 -13.16
CA LEU A 208 0.41 5.43 -12.44
C LEU A 208 -0.77 5.61 -11.48
N ALA A 209 -1.78 4.76 -11.62
CA ALA A 209 -2.98 4.81 -10.81
C ALA A 209 -2.80 4.18 -9.43
N SER A 210 -1.79 3.32 -9.26
CA SER A 210 -1.48 2.68 -7.98
C SER A 210 -1.16 3.67 -6.88
N ASP A 211 -0.65 4.87 -7.22
CA ASP A 211 -0.45 5.96 -6.26
C ASP A 211 -1.75 6.40 -5.57
N PHE A 212 -2.91 6.09 -6.15
CA PHE A 212 -4.25 6.33 -5.59
C PHE A 212 -4.96 5.04 -5.16
N GLY A 213 -4.46 3.88 -5.58
CA GLY A 213 -5.14 2.60 -5.52
C GLY A 213 -5.47 2.11 -4.12
N PHE A 214 -4.63 2.40 -3.13
CA PHE A 214 -4.88 2.05 -1.75
C PHE A 214 -5.74 3.05 -0.98
N LEU A 215 -5.94 4.26 -1.50
CA LEU A 215 -6.70 5.29 -0.79
C LEU A 215 -8.14 4.85 -0.46
N PRO A 216 -8.92 4.24 -1.40
CA PRO A 216 -10.24 3.73 -1.07
C PRO A 216 -10.21 2.67 0.03
N LEU A 217 -9.25 1.74 -0.03
CA LEU A 217 -9.08 0.71 1.01
C LEU A 217 -8.74 1.36 2.36
N ALA A 218 -7.81 2.31 2.39
CA ALA A 218 -7.43 3.01 3.61
C ALA A 218 -8.60 3.75 4.26
N ILE A 219 -9.42 4.46 3.47
CA ILE A 219 -10.59 5.20 3.97
C ILE A 219 -11.64 4.22 4.51
N VAL A 220 -12.04 3.22 3.72
CA VAL A 220 -13.10 2.28 4.10
C VAL A 220 -12.71 1.48 5.34
N MET A 221 -11.47 0.99 5.41
CA MET A 221 -10.99 0.23 6.55
C MET A 221 -10.82 1.11 7.80
N SER A 222 -10.40 2.37 7.65
CA SER A 222 -10.34 3.31 8.76
C SER A 222 -11.70 3.55 9.39
N ILE A 223 -12.73 3.79 8.57
CA ILE A 223 -14.11 3.96 9.03
C ILE A 223 -14.60 2.69 9.74
N LYS A 224 -14.38 1.51 9.14
CA LYS A 224 -14.81 0.22 9.71
C LYS A 224 -14.17 -0.02 11.07
N LEU A 225 -12.84 0.08 11.15
CA LEU A 225 -12.10 -0.14 12.39
C LEU A 225 -12.48 0.87 13.48
N SER A 226 -12.70 2.13 13.13
CA SER A 226 -13.14 3.16 14.08
C SER A 226 -14.53 2.86 14.62
N ASN A 227 -15.46 2.43 13.78
CA ASN A 227 -16.82 2.03 14.20
C ASN A 227 -16.80 0.80 15.12
N ASP A 228 -15.93 -0.17 14.86
CA ASP A 228 -15.78 -1.35 15.73
C ASP A 228 -15.30 -0.95 17.15
N VAL A 229 -14.41 0.06 17.24
CA VAL A 229 -14.01 0.64 18.54
C VAL A 229 -15.18 1.23 19.29
N LEU A 230 -15.96 2.10 18.62
CA LEU A 230 -17.10 2.78 19.22
C LEU A 230 -18.14 1.78 19.74
N ARG A 231 -18.47 0.77 18.95
CA ARG A 231 -19.41 -0.31 19.36
C ARG A 231 -18.93 -1.05 20.60
N THR A 232 -17.65 -1.41 20.64
CA THR A 232 -17.07 -2.11 21.81
C THR A 232 -17.13 -1.23 23.07
N GLU A 233 -16.88 0.07 22.94
CA GLU A 233 -16.97 1.00 24.08
C GLU A 233 -18.42 1.18 24.57
N GLU A 234 -19.39 1.26 23.67
CA GLU A 234 -20.82 1.34 24.01
C GLU A 234 -21.29 0.08 24.73
N GLU A 235 -20.90 -1.12 24.24
CA GLU A 235 -21.22 -2.39 24.90
C GLU A 235 -20.62 -2.46 26.30
N LEU A 236 -19.36 -2.10 26.49
CA LEU A 236 -18.72 -2.06 27.80
C LEU A 236 -19.39 -1.07 28.75
N ALA A 237 -19.79 0.11 28.26
CA ALA A 237 -20.52 1.09 29.06
C ALA A 237 -21.93 0.60 29.46
N ARG A 238 -22.57 -0.19 28.59
CA ARG A 238 -23.86 -0.84 28.89
C ARG A 238 -23.70 -1.89 29.98
N TYR A 239 -22.73 -2.81 29.83
CA TYR A 239 -22.48 -3.85 30.86
C TYR A 239 -22.14 -3.27 32.23
N ARG A 240 -21.35 -2.18 32.28
CA ARG A 240 -21.06 -1.50 33.56
C ARG A 240 -22.32 -0.98 34.24
N ARG A 241 -23.25 -0.36 33.49
CA ARG A 241 -24.52 0.15 34.03
C ARG A 241 -25.48 -0.96 34.48
N GLU A 242 -25.38 -2.16 33.91
CA GLU A 242 -26.20 -3.32 34.30
C GLU A 242 -25.67 -3.98 35.58
N LEU A 243 -24.42 -3.72 35.97
CA LEU A 243 -23.78 -4.26 37.18
C LEU A 243 -23.85 -3.32 38.40
N GLU A 244 -24.18 -2.06 38.17
CA GLU A 244 -24.44 -1.05 39.22
C GLU A 244 -25.90 -1.06 39.66
#